data_ad3e5b915f2348e85efe7a66aaf8d054
#
_entry.id   ad3e5b915f2348e85efe7a66aaf8d054
#
_cell.length_a   1.000
_cell.length_b   1.000
_cell.length_c   1.000
_cell.angle_alpha   90.00
_cell.angle_beta   90.00
_cell.angle_gamma   90.00
#
_symmetry.space_group_name_H-M   'P 1'
#
loop_
_entity.id
_entity.type
_entity.pdbx_description
1 polymer ?
#
loop_
_entity_poly.entity_id
_entity_poly.type
_entity_poly.pdbx_seq_one_letter_code
_entity_poly.pdbx_strand_id
1 'polypeptide(L)'
;MFELEVYAAGVRDLNKILELDHELDALTGLRYKVDSNHDLVYLALDEPSTTIREIRAVFRRLGLDPRFVGAVPSELRPKVQTQRLSP
;
A
#
# COMPACT_ATOMS: atom_id res chain seq x y z
N MET A 1 -11.91 1.98 -9.93
CA MET A 1 -11.35 1.92 -8.58
C MET A 1 -10.46 0.71 -8.43
N PHE A 2 -9.29 0.89 -7.86
CA PHE A 2 -8.35 -0.18 -7.64
C PHE A 2 -8.27 -0.47 -6.15
N GLU A 3 -8.41 -1.73 -5.76
CA GLU A 3 -8.40 -2.11 -4.35
C GLU A 3 -7.22 -3.00 -4.04
N LEU A 4 -6.56 -2.76 -2.94
CA LEU A 4 -5.41 -3.51 -2.50
C LEU A 4 -5.55 -3.88 -1.04
N GLU A 5 -4.98 -5.03 -0.66
CA GLU A 5 -4.87 -5.40 0.73
C GLU A 5 -3.40 -5.53 1.05
N VAL A 6 -2.96 -4.95 2.15
CA VAL A 6 -1.57 -5.01 2.58
C VAL A 6 -1.51 -5.58 3.99
N TYR A 7 -0.74 -6.65 4.16
CA TYR A 7 -0.46 -7.19 5.48
C TYR A 7 0.84 -6.54 5.95
N ALA A 8 0.81 -5.94 7.12
CA ALA A 8 1.99 -5.31 7.69
C ALA A 8 2.04 -5.62 9.19
N ALA A 9 2.88 -6.59 9.56
CA ALA A 9 3.00 -6.99 10.96
C ALA A 9 3.42 -5.79 11.80
N GLY A 10 2.71 -5.59 12.91
CA GLY A 10 2.99 -4.46 13.79
C GLY A 10 2.13 -3.23 13.54
N VAL A 11 1.29 -3.24 12.51
CA VAL A 11 0.46 -2.10 12.21
C VAL A 11 -0.62 -1.88 13.27
N ARG A 12 -0.83 -2.84 14.16
CA ARG A 12 -1.78 -2.69 15.25
C ARG A 12 -1.28 -1.72 16.33
N ASP A 13 0.01 -1.39 16.33
CA ASP A 13 0.55 -0.43 17.26
C ASP A 13 -0.08 0.94 16.99
N LEU A 14 -0.67 1.56 18.00
CA LEU A 14 -1.36 2.83 17.83
C LEU A 14 -0.45 3.90 17.24
N ASN A 15 0.81 3.95 17.64
CA ASN A 15 1.71 4.96 17.08
C ASN A 15 1.93 4.72 15.59
N LYS A 16 1.98 3.46 15.16
CA LYS A 16 2.15 3.14 13.75
C LYS A 16 0.89 3.51 12.97
N ILE A 17 -0.29 3.31 13.56
CA ILE A 17 -1.52 3.69 12.91
C ILE A 17 -1.56 5.20 12.68
N LEU A 18 -1.17 5.97 13.69
CA LEU A 18 -1.18 7.43 13.57
C LEU A 18 -0.18 7.91 12.52
N GLU A 19 1.00 7.32 12.48
CA GLU A 19 1.99 7.68 11.49
C GLU A 19 1.52 7.29 10.09
N LEU A 20 0.89 6.13 9.96
CA LEU A 20 0.38 5.66 8.68
C LEU A 20 -0.75 6.58 8.19
N ASP A 21 -1.65 7.00 9.09
CA ASP A 21 -2.70 7.93 8.72
C ASP A 21 -2.11 9.21 8.15
N HIS A 22 -1.09 9.74 8.79
CA HIS A 22 -0.45 10.98 8.31
C HIS A 22 0.14 10.80 6.92
N GLU A 23 0.81 9.68 6.68
CA GLU A 23 1.45 9.44 5.39
C GLU A 23 0.43 9.16 4.30
N LEU A 24 -0.59 8.37 4.58
CA LEU A 24 -1.57 8.02 3.57
C LEU A 24 -2.50 9.18 3.24
N ASP A 25 -2.80 10.04 4.21
CA ASP A 25 -3.61 11.21 3.95
C ASP A 25 -2.93 12.18 2.98
N ALA A 26 -1.63 12.11 2.87
CA ALA A 26 -0.89 12.97 1.95
C ALA A 26 -1.01 12.48 0.51
N LEU A 27 -1.50 11.27 0.27
CA LEU A 27 -1.62 10.73 -1.08
C LEU A 27 -3.00 11.04 -1.65
N THR A 28 -3.02 11.73 -2.78
CA THR A 28 -4.27 12.15 -3.39
C THR A 28 -4.99 10.97 -4.04
N GLY A 29 -6.29 10.92 -3.87
CA GLY A 29 -7.10 9.88 -4.52
C GLY A 29 -7.04 8.52 -3.85
N LEU A 30 -6.50 8.46 -2.64
CA LEU A 30 -6.38 7.22 -1.89
C LEU A 30 -7.32 7.24 -0.70
N ARG A 31 -8.03 6.15 -0.51
CA ARG A 31 -8.83 5.93 0.69
C ARG A 31 -8.31 4.66 1.34
N TYR A 32 -8.38 4.57 2.64
CA TYR A 32 -7.82 3.42 3.34
C TYR A 32 -8.59 3.10 4.61
N LYS A 33 -8.41 1.87 5.08
CA LYS A 33 -9.02 1.43 6.32
C LYS A 33 -8.05 0.46 6.95
N VAL A 34 -7.76 0.62 8.23
CA VAL A 34 -6.84 -0.25 8.96
C VAL A 34 -7.64 -1.27 9.78
N ASP A 35 -7.32 -2.54 9.61
CA ASP A 35 -7.87 -3.61 10.43
C ASP A 35 -6.76 -4.05 11.38
N SER A 36 -6.71 -3.44 12.56
CA SER A 36 -5.64 -3.70 13.50
C SER A 36 -5.70 -5.09 14.11
N ASN A 37 -6.84 -5.75 14.05
CA ASN A 37 -6.94 -7.10 14.60
C ASN A 37 -6.18 -8.11 13.74
N HIS A 38 -6.03 -7.84 12.45
CA HIS A 38 -5.40 -8.77 11.52
C HIS A 38 -4.14 -8.19 10.87
N ASP A 39 -3.67 -7.04 11.31
CA ASP A 39 -2.52 -6.34 10.73
C ASP A 39 -2.71 -6.10 9.23
N LEU A 40 -3.94 -5.78 8.82
CA LEU A 40 -4.25 -5.53 7.43
C LEU A 40 -4.62 -4.06 7.19
N VAL A 41 -4.23 -3.57 6.04
CA VAL A 41 -4.62 -2.22 5.60
C VAL A 41 -5.28 -2.39 4.23
N TYR A 42 -6.51 -1.91 4.11
CA TYR A 42 -7.24 -1.96 2.86
C TYR A 42 -7.10 -0.60 2.18
N LEU A 43 -6.69 -0.60 0.93
CA LEU A 43 -6.47 0.63 0.19
C LEU A 43 -7.37 0.65 -1.03
N ALA A 44 -7.94 1.81 -1.33
CA ALA A 44 -8.75 2.00 -2.54
C ALA A 44 -8.27 3.26 -3.25
N LEU A 45 -7.91 3.11 -4.52
CA LEU A 45 -7.45 4.23 -5.33
C LEU A 45 -8.45 4.50 -6.43
N ASP A 46 -8.83 5.74 -6.62
CA ASP A 46 -9.76 6.11 -7.67
C ASP A 46 -9.08 6.02 -9.03
N GLU A 47 -7.81 6.34 -9.10
CA GLU A 47 -7.03 6.29 -10.31
C GLU A 47 -5.67 5.72 -10.02
N PRO A 48 -4.98 5.13 -10.97
CA PRO A 48 -3.66 4.54 -10.72
C PRO A 48 -2.56 5.60 -10.66
N SER A 49 -2.81 6.66 -9.88
CA SER A 49 -1.84 7.74 -9.73
C SER A 49 -0.74 7.38 -8.74
N THR A 50 -0.98 6.40 -7.89
CA THR A 50 0.00 5.97 -6.89
C THR A 50 0.36 4.52 -7.19
N THR A 51 1.65 4.23 -7.28
CA THR A 51 2.11 2.89 -7.62
C THR A 51 2.36 2.06 -6.36
N ILE A 52 2.51 0.76 -6.55
CA ILE A 52 2.87 -0.15 -5.48
C ILE A 52 4.18 0.28 -4.83
N ARG A 53 5.11 0.80 -5.63
CA ARG A 53 6.40 1.24 -5.10
C ARG A 53 6.21 2.37 -4.09
N GLU A 54 5.33 3.32 -4.40
CA GLU A 54 5.10 4.44 -3.50
C GLU A 54 4.39 3.99 -2.23
N ILE A 55 3.42 3.08 -2.36
CA ILE A 55 2.72 2.55 -1.20
C ILE A 55 3.69 1.76 -0.32
N ARG A 56 4.54 0.94 -0.92
CA ARG A 56 5.52 0.17 -0.17
C ARG A 56 6.48 1.09 0.58
N ALA A 57 6.88 2.19 -0.07
CA ALA A 57 7.80 3.14 0.54
C ALA A 57 7.20 3.78 1.79
N VAL A 58 5.91 4.05 1.80
CA VAL A 58 5.24 4.61 2.96
C VAL A 58 5.38 3.66 4.15
N PHE A 59 5.05 2.37 3.95
CA PHE A 59 5.13 1.40 5.03
C PHE A 59 6.58 1.25 5.52
N ARG A 60 7.53 1.23 4.62
CA ARG A 60 8.93 1.04 5.01
C ARG A 60 9.49 2.21 5.78
N ARG A 61 9.05 3.42 5.46
CA ARG A 61 9.48 4.58 6.24
C ARG A 61 9.03 4.49 7.69
N LEU A 62 7.96 3.75 7.96
CA LEU A 62 7.45 3.56 9.30
C LEU A 62 8.03 2.32 9.98
N GLY A 63 8.97 1.65 9.34
CA GLY A 63 9.57 0.45 9.90
C GLY A 63 8.72 -0.80 9.75
N LEU A 64 7.73 -0.77 8.86
CA LEU A 64 6.86 -1.90 8.61
C LEU A 64 7.29 -2.64 7.35
N ASP A 65 6.96 -3.92 7.26
CA ASP A 65 7.28 -4.73 6.10
C ASP A 65 5.98 -5.07 5.37
N PRO A 66 5.62 -4.33 4.32
CA PRO A 66 4.34 -4.52 3.67
C PRO A 66 4.35 -5.75 2.77
N ARG A 67 3.29 -6.55 2.86
CA ARG A 67 3.11 -7.71 1.99
C ARG A 67 1.75 -7.59 1.35
N PHE A 68 1.73 -7.54 0.02
CA PHE A 68 0.48 -7.39 -0.69
C PHE A 68 -0.21 -8.74 -0.78
N VAL A 69 -1.49 -8.75 -0.43
CA VAL A 69 -2.29 -9.96 -0.39
C VAL A 69 -3.09 -10.04 -1.68
N GLY A 70 -3.04 -11.16 -2.36
CA GLY A 70 -3.77 -11.33 -3.60
C GLY A 70 -3.05 -10.71 -4.80
N ALA A 71 -3.75 -10.63 -5.91
CA ALA A 71 -3.18 -10.13 -7.14
C ALA A 71 -3.14 -8.61 -7.14
N VAL A 72 -2.04 -8.06 -7.60
CA VAL A 72 -1.90 -6.60 -7.72
C VAL A 72 -2.32 -6.20 -9.13
N PRO A 73 -3.22 -5.20 -9.27
CA PRO A 73 -3.61 -4.74 -10.60
C PRO A 73 -2.41 -4.29 -11.42
N SER A 74 -2.41 -4.64 -12.69
CA SER A 74 -1.28 -4.34 -13.56
C SER A 74 -1.00 -2.84 -13.67
N GLU A 75 -2.03 -2.02 -13.54
CA GLU A 75 -1.88 -0.58 -13.60
C GLU A 75 -1.01 -0.02 -12.48
N LEU A 76 -0.90 -0.74 -11.37
CA LEU A 76 -0.12 -0.28 -10.24
C LEU A 76 1.26 -0.91 -10.17
N ARG A 77 1.57 -1.84 -11.07
CA ARG A 77 2.88 -2.47 -11.08
C ARG A 77 3.93 -1.54 -11.63
N PRO A 78 5.16 -1.61 -11.15
CA PRO A 78 6.22 -0.80 -11.70
C PRO A 78 6.45 -1.16 -13.17
N LYS A 79 6.49 -0.13 -14.01
CA LYS A 79 6.62 -0.40 -15.42
C LYS A 79 7.90 -0.99 -15.83
N VAL A 80 8.93 -0.67 -15.11
CA VAL A 80 10.21 -1.14 -15.40
C VAL A 80 10.27 -2.62 -15.46
N GLN A 81 9.43 -3.33 -14.76
CA GLN A 81 9.55 -4.67 -14.76
C GLN A 81 9.01 -5.29 -15.94
N THR A 82 8.08 -4.69 -16.56
CA THR A 82 7.50 -5.30 -17.60
C THR A 82 8.31 -5.39 -18.76
N GLN A 83 9.15 -4.47 -18.93
CA GLN A 83 9.82 -4.50 -20.01
C GLN A 83 10.72 -5.52 -20.12
N ARG A 84 11.34 -5.78 -19.22
CA ARG A 84 12.28 -6.57 -19.35
C ARG A 84 12.01 -7.84 -19.61
N LEU A 85 11.04 -8.19 -19.54
CA LEU A 85 10.81 -9.37 -19.60
C LEU A 85 10.60 -9.87 -20.77
N SER A 86 10.43 -9.28 -21.53
CA SER A 86 10.15 -9.69 -22.57
C SER A 86 10.98 -10.48 -22.94
N PRO A 87 11.05 -11.28 -23.03
CA PRO A 87 11.68 -12.05 -23.39
C PRO A 87 11.38 -12.80 -23.97
#